data_49a198dbf719cd172bd3f78bc76c6549
#
_entry.id   49a198dbf719cd172bd3f78bc76c6549
#
_cell.length_a   1.000
_cell.length_b   1.000
_cell.length_c   1.000
_cell.angle_alpha   90.00
_cell.angle_beta   90.00
_cell.angle_gamma   90.00
#
_symmetry.space_group_name_H-M   'P 1'
#
loop_
_entity.id
_entity.type
_entity.pdbx_description
1 polymer ?
#
loop_
_entity_poly.entity_id
_entity_poly.type
_entity_poly.pdbx_seq_one_letter_code
_entity_poly.pdbx_strand_id
1 'polypeptide(L)'
;RSPIRDYAVQELIFHERFARYDALIAQAAARHGVNPSLVKAVIWRETRFQPQIQGSHGERGLMQITEVAATDWVKSEKIETFAPTDLFDPKTNIEIGTWYLGRAIKHWAHKDDPIPFALAEYNAGRTRVKRWEKSSGPITDFTAEDLKGVMDFPLTKQYVTSILARYRHYLERGEFGEKPSAATAVATPQKD
;
A
#
# COMPACT_ATOMS: atom_id res chain seq x y z
N ARG A 1 2.51 -19.11 -14.67
CA ARG A 1 3.47 -18.06 -15.02
C ARG A 1 4.02 -17.48 -13.74
N SER A 2 5.35 -17.34 -13.61
CA SER A 2 5.97 -16.75 -12.43
C SER A 2 5.64 -15.25 -12.36
N PRO A 3 5.11 -14.73 -11.23
CA PRO A 3 4.81 -13.31 -11.07
C PRO A 3 6.04 -12.42 -11.32
N ILE A 4 7.23 -12.90 -11.00
CA ILE A 4 8.49 -12.18 -11.16
C ILE A 4 8.82 -11.89 -12.63
N ARG A 5 8.55 -12.84 -13.54
CA ARG A 5 8.72 -12.61 -15.00
C ARG A 5 7.80 -11.50 -15.51
N ASP A 6 6.55 -11.49 -15.04
CA ASP A 6 5.57 -10.49 -15.46
C ASP A 6 5.96 -9.09 -14.95
N TYR A 7 6.58 -8.97 -13.78
CA TYR A 7 7.06 -7.69 -13.23
C TYR A 7 8.22 -7.12 -14.07
N ALA A 8 9.23 -7.92 -14.39
CA ALA A 8 10.37 -7.47 -15.18
C ALA A 8 9.96 -7.02 -16.59
N VAL A 9 9.03 -7.73 -17.22
CA VAL A 9 8.46 -7.35 -18.52
C VAL A 9 7.69 -6.04 -18.43
N GLN A 10 6.86 -5.85 -17.41
CA GLN A 10 6.13 -4.60 -17.19
C GLN A 10 7.09 -3.42 -16.97
N GLU A 11 8.15 -3.62 -16.20
CA GLU A 11 9.15 -2.58 -15.94
C GLU A 11 9.92 -2.21 -17.21
N LEU A 12 10.27 -3.18 -18.03
CA LEU A 12 10.94 -2.91 -19.30
C LEU A 12 10.05 -2.09 -20.25
N ILE A 13 8.77 -2.44 -20.36
CA ILE A 13 7.84 -1.78 -21.29
C ILE A 13 7.40 -0.41 -20.78
N PHE A 14 7.21 -0.25 -19.46
CA PHE A 14 6.60 0.94 -18.84
C PHE A 14 7.55 1.68 -17.89
N HIS A 15 8.86 1.52 -18.08
CA HIS A 15 9.89 2.07 -17.20
C HIS A 15 9.68 3.57 -16.90
N GLU A 16 9.53 4.40 -17.92
CA GLU A 16 9.36 5.85 -17.74
C GLU A 16 8.11 6.19 -16.92
N ARG A 17 7.01 5.49 -17.17
CA ARG A 17 5.77 5.69 -16.42
C ARG A 17 5.93 5.28 -14.96
N PHE A 18 6.62 4.18 -14.69
CA PHE A 18 6.78 3.63 -13.35
C PHE A 18 7.80 4.42 -12.51
N ALA A 19 8.80 5.04 -13.15
CA ALA A 19 9.80 5.87 -12.48
C ALA A 19 9.39 7.35 -12.33
N ARG A 20 8.40 7.80 -13.09
CA ARG A 20 7.99 9.21 -13.18
C ARG A 20 7.73 9.88 -11.83
N TYR A 21 7.25 9.13 -10.87
CA TYR A 21 6.80 9.67 -9.57
C TYR A 21 7.75 9.35 -8.41
N ASP A 22 8.92 8.76 -8.68
CA ASP A 22 9.84 8.27 -7.64
C ASP A 22 10.28 9.38 -6.68
N ALA A 23 10.56 10.58 -7.18
CA ALA A 23 10.91 11.72 -6.34
C ALA A 23 9.76 12.15 -5.41
N LEU A 24 8.51 12.18 -5.90
CA LEU A 24 7.33 12.49 -5.08
C LEU A 24 7.06 11.39 -4.04
N ILE A 25 7.22 10.14 -4.44
CA ILE A 25 7.08 8.99 -3.54
C ILE A 25 8.12 9.07 -2.42
N ALA A 26 9.39 9.30 -2.74
CA ALA A 26 10.46 9.42 -1.75
C ALA A 26 10.19 10.56 -0.76
N GLN A 27 9.73 11.73 -1.23
CA GLN A 27 9.42 12.88 -0.38
C GLN A 27 8.26 12.57 0.59
N ALA A 28 7.15 12.05 0.09
CA ALA A 28 5.99 11.71 0.92
C ALA A 28 6.31 10.57 1.91
N ALA A 29 7.02 9.56 1.46
CA ALA A 29 7.47 8.43 2.27
C ALA A 29 8.33 8.89 3.45
N ALA A 30 9.32 9.75 3.21
CA ALA A 30 10.17 10.33 4.25
C ALA A 30 9.36 11.16 5.27
N ARG A 31 8.39 11.96 4.79
CA ARG A 31 7.55 12.80 5.64
C ARG A 31 6.66 11.99 6.58
N HIS A 32 6.11 10.89 6.09
CA HIS A 32 5.13 10.08 6.84
C HIS A 32 5.71 8.81 7.47
N GLY A 33 7.03 8.58 7.33
CA GLY A 33 7.72 7.42 7.91
C GLY A 33 7.27 6.10 7.28
N VAL A 34 7.00 6.10 5.98
CA VAL A 34 6.62 4.91 5.21
C VAL A 34 7.78 4.53 4.28
N ASN A 35 7.97 3.22 4.08
CA ASN A 35 8.96 2.77 3.11
C ASN A 35 8.53 3.16 1.68
N PRO A 36 9.37 3.86 0.87
CA PRO A 36 8.99 4.32 -0.46
C PRO A 36 8.69 3.19 -1.43
N SER A 37 9.36 2.04 -1.31
CA SER A 37 9.06 0.84 -2.10
C SER A 37 7.66 0.30 -1.82
N LEU A 38 7.15 0.44 -0.59
CA LEU A 38 5.78 0.07 -0.25
C LEU A 38 4.77 1.03 -0.90
N VAL A 39 5.01 2.34 -0.82
CA VAL A 39 4.16 3.36 -1.49
C VAL A 39 4.10 3.08 -2.99
N LYS A 40 5.25 2.84 -3.63
CA LYS A 40 5.36 2.50 -5.05
C LYS A 40 4.55 1.24 -5.41
N ALA A 41 4.61 0.21 -4.56
CA ALA A 41 3.85 -1.03 -4.74
C ALA A 41 2.32 -0.81 -4.64
N VAL A 42 1.87 0.07 -3.74
CA VAL A 42 0.45 0.46 -3.65
C VAL A 42 0.01 1.17 -4.94
N ILE A 43 0.75 2.17 -5.42
CA ILE A 43 0.44 2.89 -6.67
C ILE A 43 0.39 1.92 -7.86
N TRP A 44 1.35 0.98 -7.92
CA TRP A 44 1.33 -0.05 -8.94
C TRP A 44 0.05 -0.89 -8.89
N ARG A 45 -0.41 -1.26 -7.71
CA ARG A 45 -1.63 -2.06 -7.55
C ARG A 45 -2.89 -1.28 -7.90
N GLU A 46 -2.98 -0.04 -7.46
CA GLU A 46 -4.17 0.79 -7.63
C GLU A 46 -4.40 1.20 -9.10
N THR A 47 -3.39 1.75 -9.75
CA THR A 47 -3.59 2.43 -11.04
C THR A 47 -2.57 2.10 -12.12
N ARG A 48 -1.55 1.30 -11.81
CA ARG A 48 -0.38 1.14 -12.73
C ARG A 48 0.21 2.49 -13.12
N PHE A 49 0.31 3.42 -12.15
CA PHE A 49 0.86 4.78 -12.31
C PHE A 49 0.08 5.67 -13.30
N GLN A 50 -1.21 5.48 -13.43
CA GLN A 50 -2.08 6.32 -14.24
C GLN A 50 -2.83 7.33 -13.34
N PRO A 51 -2.51 8.64 -13.39
CA PRO A 51 -3.01 9.60 -12.40
C PRO A 51 -4.47 10.00 -12.59
N GLN A 52 -5.03 9.76 -13.77
CA GLN A 52 -6.41 10.16 -14.12
C GLN A 52 -7.45 9.06 -13.88
N ILE A 53 -7.07 7.96 -13.23
CA ILE A 53 -8.02 6.88 -12.93
C ILE A 53 -9.00 7.32 -11.85
N GLN A 54 -10.28 7.06 -12.11
CA GLN A 54 -11.37 7.15 -11.15
C GLN A 54 -11.97 5.78 -10.95
N GLY A 55 -12.08 5.35 -9.70
CA GLY A 55 -12.71 4.10 -9.30
C GLY A 55 -14.23 4.17 -9.29
N SER A 56 -14.89 3.02 -9.18
CA SER A 56 -16.35 2.91 -9.23
C SER A 56 -17.06 3.49 -8.01
N HIS A 57 -16.37 3.70 -6.90
CA HIS A 57 -16.90 4.29 -5.68
C HIS A 57 -16.40 5.73 -5.44
N GLY A 58 -15.86 6.36 -6.49
CA GLY A 58 -15.41 7.75 -6.45
C GLY A 58 -13.98 7.94 -5.98
N GLU A 59 -13.20 6.85 -5.87
CA GLU A 59 -11.75 6.92 -5.62
C GLU A 59 -11.04 7.59 -6.79
N ARG A 60 -10.01 8.39 -6.53
CA ARG A 60 -9.32 9.19 -7.56
C ARG A 60 -7.80 9.08 -7.45
N GLY A 61 -7.16 9.16 -8.60
CA GLY A 61 -5.73 9.34 -8.77
C GLY A 61 -4.88 8.11 -8.44
N LEU A 62 -3.57 8.31 -8.39
CA LEU A 62 -2.54 7.27 -8.31
C LEU A 62 -2.75 6.24 -7.21
N MET A 63 -3.18 6.67 -6.03
CA MET A 63 -3.38 5.85 -4.84
C MET A 63 -4.87 5.62 -4.53
N GLN A 64 -5.79 5.96 -5.44
CA GLN A 64 -7.23 5.75 -5.34
C GLN A 64 -7.81 6.27 -4.01
N ILE A 65 -7.66 7.58 -3.80
CA ILE A 65 -8.12 8.25 -2.59
C ILE A 65 -9.60 8.63 -2.71
N THR A 66 -10.39 8.31 -1.67
CA THR A 66 -11.77 8.77 -1.55
C THR A 66 -11.84 10.20 -1.01
N GLU A 67 -12.93 10.90 -1.27
CA GLU A 67 -13.16 12.24 -0.70
C GLU A 67 -13.20 12.23 0.84
N VAL A 68 -13.70 11.15 1.42
CA VAL A 68 -13.73 10.97 2.89
C VAL A 68 -12.30 10.90 3.45
N ALA A 69 -11.44 10.10 2.84
CA ALA A 69 -10.04 10.00 3.26
C ALA A 69 -9.29 11.32 3.07
N ALA A 70 -9.54 12.03 1.97
CA ALA A 70 -8.97 13.36 1.73
C ALA A 70 -9.43 14.38 2.76
N THR A 71 -10.73 14.35 3.13
CA THR A 71 -11.29 15.24 4.16
C THR A 71 -10.63 15.00 5.53
N ASP A 72 -10.32 13.77 5.89
CA ASP A 72 -9.60 13.45 7.13
C ASP A 72 -8.19 14.06 7.12
N TRP A 73 -7.48 13.97 5.99
CA TRP A 73 -6.16 14.57 5.83
C TRP A 73 -6.24 16.11 5.89
N VAL A 74 -7.17 16.72 5.16
CA VAL A 74 -7.41 18.18 5.16
C VAL A 74 -7.60 18.71 6.57
N LYS A 75 -8.42 18.03 7.37
CA LYS A 75 -8.66 18.40 8.78
C LYS A 75 -7.41 18.22 9.64
N SER A 76 -6.71 17.10 9.48
CA SER A 76 -5.50 16.78 10.25
C SER A 76 -4.37 17.76 9.99
N GLU A 77 -4.14 18.08 8.72
CA GLU A 77 -3.04 18.95 8.28
C GLU A 77 -3.43 20.43 8.22
N LYS A 78 -4.70 20.76 8.58
CA LYS A 78 -5.24 22.13 8.57
C LYS A 78 -5.10 22.82 7.23
N ILE A 79 -5.41 22.09 6.15
CA ILE A 79 -5.38 22.62 4.79
C ILE A 79 -6.56 23.56 4.57
N GLU A 80 -6.28 24.80 4.19
CA GLU A 80 -7.29 25.83 4.02
C GLU A 80 -8.11 25.69 2.73
N THR A 81 -7.46 25.20 1.67
CA THR A 81 -8.06 25.07 0.35
C THR A 81 -7.82 23.69 -0.22
N PHE A 82 -8.89 22.97 -0.50
CA PHE A 82 -8.85 21.64 -1.13
C PHE A 82 -10.15 21.43 -1.94
N ALA A 83 -9.99 20.95 -3.16
CA ALA A 83 -11.09 20.50 -4.01
C ALA A 83 -10.94 19.01 -4.34
N PRO A 84 -12.02 18.24 -4.49
CA PRO A 84 -11.93 16.82 -4.86
C PRO A 84 -11.20 16.54 -6.16
N THR A 85 -11.12 17.52 -7.07
CA THR A 85 -10.33 17.45 -8.30
C THR A 85 -8.81 17.45 -8.07
N ASP A 86 -8.34 17.97 -6.93
CA ASP A 86 -6.94 17.99 -6.56
C ASP A 86 -6.39 16.56 -6.33
N LEU A 87 -7.28 15.58 -6.16
CA LEU A 87 -6.92 14.16 -6.10
C LEU A 87 -6.39 13.59 -7.42
N PHE A 88 -6.53 14.30 -8.53
CA PHE A 88 -5.89 13.93 -9.80
C PHE A 88 -4.47 14.53 -9.95
N ASP A 89 -4.09 15.49 -9.07
CA ASP A 89 -2.71 15.95 -9.00
C ASP A 89 -1.82 14.89 -8.33
N PRO A 90 -0.75 14.41 -9.02
CA PRO A 90 0.11 13.35 -8.50
C PRO A 90 0.71 13.65 -7.13
N LYS A 91 1.18 14.90 -6.90
CA LYS A 91 1.82 15.29 -5.65
C LYS A 91 0.83 15.23 -4.48
N THR A 92 -0.33 15.82 -4.64
CA THR A 92 -1.40 15.84 -3.65
C THR A 92 -1.89 14.42 -3.36
N ASN A 93 -2.11 13.62 -4.38
CA ASN A 93 -2.60 12.26 -4.24
C ASN A 93 -1.62 11.33 -3.50
N ILE A 94 -0.33 11.37 -3.89
CA ILE A 94 0.72 10.59 -3.22
C ILE A 94 0.90 11.03 -1.77
N GLU A 95 0.83 12.35 -1.49
CA GLU A 95 0.92 12.89 -0.14
C GLU A 95 -0.19 12.34 0.76
N ILE A 96 -1.45 12.45 0.33
CA ILE A 96 -2.62 11.97 1.09
C ILE A 96 -2.57 10.46 1.27
N GLY A 97 -2.31 9.70 0.18
CA GLY A 97 -2.28 8.24 0.23
C GLY A 97 -1.18 7.71 1.14
N THR A 98 0.01 8.34 1.11
CA THR A 98 1.14 7.96 1.96
C THR A 98 0.86 8.30 3.43
N TRP A 99 0.27 9.45 3.72
CA TRP A 99 -0.18 9.81 5.06
C TRP A 99 -1.20 8.79 5.61
N TYR A 100 -2.17 8.39 4.79
CA TYR A 100 -3.19 7.43 5.19
C TYR A 100 -2.59 6.05 5.48
N LEU A 101 -1.68 5.60 4.60
CA LEU A 101 -0.94 4.34 4.78
C LEU A 101 -0.06 4.38 6.03
N GLY A 102 0.64 5.48 6.29
CA GLY A 102 1.46 5.68 7.48
C GLY A 102 0.63 5.64 8.77
N ARG A 103 -0.57 6.23 8.78
CA ARG A 103 -1.53 6.12 9.90
C ARG A 103 -1.95 4.68 10.14
N ALA A 104 -2.24 3.95 9.08
CA ALA A 104 -2.63 2.54 9.19
C ALA A 104 -1.47 1.70 9.76
N ILE A 105 -0.24 1.88 9.29
CA ILE A 105 0.95 1.20 9.83
C ILE A 105 1.13 1.50 11.32
N LYS A 106 1.04 2.76 11.73
CA LYS A 106 1.13 3.16 13.14
C LYS A 106 0.03 2.55 13.99
N HIS A 107 -1.19 2.46 13.44
CA HIS A 107 -2.31 1.82 14.14
C HIS A 107 -2.05 0.34 14.47
N TRP A 108 -1.40 -0.37 13.55
CA TRP A 108 -1.08 -1.79 13.70
C TRP A 108 0.35 -2.05 14.20
N ALA A 109 1.08 -1.01 14.67
CA ALA A 109 2.47 -1.14 15.13
C ALA A 109 2.68 -2.10 16.31
N HIS A 110 1.60 -2.52 17.00
CA HIS A 110 1.62 -3.54 18.03
C HIS A 110 1.69 -4.98 17.47
N LYS A 111 1.57 -5.16 16.15
CA LYS A 111 1.72 -6.45 15.46
C LYS A 111 3.17 -6.65 15.05
N ASP A 112 3.65 -7.91 15.03
CA ASP A 112 5.01 -8.25 14.60
C ASP A 112 5.29 -7.82 13.16
N ASP A 113 4.30 -7.98 12.27
CA ASP A 113 4.32 -7.43 10.91
C ASP A 113 3.07 -6.58 10.66
N PRO A 114 3.14 -5.25 10.84
CA PRO A 114 1.99 -4.37 10.70
C PRO A 114 1.56 -4.12 9.25
N ILE A 115 2.43 -4.37 8.26
CA ILE A 115 2.18 -4.00 6.86
C ILE A 115 0.96 -4.72 6.27
N PRO A 116 0.77 -6.05 6.40
CA PRO A 116 -0.41 -6.73 5.89
C PRO A 116 -1.72 -6.19 6.48
N PHE A 117 -1.74 -5.84 7.76
CA PHE A 117 -2.90 -5.25 8.44
C PHE A 117 -3.20 -3.84 7.92
N ALA A 118 -2.16 -3.02 7.74
CA ALA A 118 -2.28 -1.67 7.20
C ALA A 118 -2.80 -1.68 5.75
N LEU A 119 -2.33 -2.59 4.92
CA LEU A 119 -2.82 -2.76 3.54
C LEU A 119 -4.27 -3.24 3.51
N ALA A 120 -4.64 -4.16 4.39
CA ALA A 120 -6.03 -4.62 4.54
C ALA A 120 -6.93 -3.48 5.02
N GLU A 121 -6.47 -2.64 5.96
CA GLU A 121 -7.17 -1.44 6.42
C GLU A 121 -7.33 -0.42 5.30
N TYR A 122 -6.28 -0.18 4.53
CA TYR A 122 -6.29 0.74 3.40
C TYR A 122 -7.37 0.38 2.37
N ASN A 123 -7.48 -0.90 2.04
CA ASN A 123 -8.42 -1.39 1.03
C ASN A 123 -9.84 -1.63 1.56
N ALA A 124 -9.97 -2.21 2.76
CA ALA A 124 -11.26 -2.68 3.28
C ALA A 124 -11.80 -1.87 4.48
N GLY A 125 -10.98 -0.97 5.00
CA GLY A 125 -11.29 -0.16 6.17
C GLY A 125 -11.02 -0.84 7.52
N ARG A 126 -10.65 -0.02 8.50
CA ARG A 126 -10.23 -0.45 9.85
C ARG A 126 -11.26 -1.33 10.57
N THR A 127 -12.52 -0.95 10.49
CA THR A 127 -13.60 -1.70 11.17
C THR A 127 -13.67 -3.15 10.70
N ARG A 128 -13.44 -3.38 9.41
CA ARG A 128 -13.47 -4.73 8.84
C ARG A 128 -12.27 -5.55 9.29
N VAL A 129 -11.07 -4.97 9.31
CA VAL A 129 -9.87 -5.66 9.79
C VAL A 129 -10.01 -6.03 11.27
N LYS A 130 -10.52 -5.13 12.11
CA LYS A 130 -10.81 -5.42 13.52
C LYS A 130 -11.89 -6.51 13.70
N ARG A 131 -12.88 -6.57 12.81
CA ARG A 131 -13.86 -7.66 12.81
C ARG A 131 -13.22 -9.00 12.50
N TRP A 132 -12.33 -9.07 11.51
CA TRP A 132 -11.58 -10.29 11.20
C TRP A 132 -10.72 -10.75 12.37
N GLU A 133 -9.96 -9.84 12.97
CA GLU A 133 -9.18 -10.12 14.18
C GLU A 133 -10.07 -10.70 15.29
N LYS A 134 -11.21 -10.07 15.57
CA LYS A 134 -12.14 -10.51 16.61
C LYS A 134 -12.81 -11.87 16.30
N SER A 135 -13.09 -12.17 15.04
CA SER A 135 -13.73 -13.42 14.62
C SER A 135 -12.85 -14.65 14.78
N SER A 136 -11.53 -14.45 14.91
CA SER A 136 -10.57 -15.53 15.13
C SER A 136 -10.52 -16.04 16.56
N GLY A 137 -11.35 -15.50 17.46
CA GLY A 137 -11.36 -15.86 18.88
C GLY A 137 -10.20 -15.23 19.67
N PRO A 138 -9.97 -15.66 20.92
CA PRO A 138 -8.91 -15.13 21.77
C PRO A 138 -7.54 -15.69 21.36
N ILE A 139 -7.06 -15.33 20.17
CA ILE A 139 -5.71 -15.62 19.72
C ILE A 139 -4.82 -14.50 20.30
N THR A 140 -3.93 -14.87 21.21
CA THR A 140 -3.04 -13.93 21.89
C THR A 140 -2.13 -13.20 20.89
N ASP A 141 -1.71 -13.89 19.83
CA ASP A 141 -0.78 -13.40 18.81
C ASP A 141 -1.40 -13.55 17.40
N PHE A 142 -2.42 -12.75 17.10
CA PHE A 142 -3.04 -12.75 15.78
C PHE A 142 -2.06 -12.21 14.73
N THR A 143 -1.58 -13.09 13.87
CA THR A 143 -0.51 -12.85 12.89
C THR A 143 -1.04 -12.39 11.53
N ALA A 144 -0.12 -12.01 10.65
CA ALA A 144 -0.45 -11.72 9.25
C ALA A 144 -0.97 -12.96 8.48
N GLU A 145 -0.55 -14.16 8.85
CA GLU A 145 -1.02 -15.39 8.24
C GLU A 145 -2.45 -15.72 8.71
N ASP A 146 -2.75 -15.53 10.00
CA ASP A 146 -4.11 -15.66 10.54
C ASP A 146 -5.04 -14.66 9.84
N LEU A 147 -4.61 -13.40 9.65
CA LEU A 147 -5.37 -12.41 8.91
C LEU A 147 -5.71 -12.89 7.51
N LYS A 148 -4.76 -13.45 6.78
CA LYS A 148 -5.01 -14.03 5.44
C LYS A 148 -6.01 -15.18 5.48
N GLY A 149 -5.97 -15.99 6.53
CA GLY A 149 -6.90 -17.12 6.75
C GLY A 149 -8.34 -16.67 6.89
N VAL A 150 -8.59 -15.61 7.66
CA VAL A 150 -9.93 -15.13 8.01
C VAL A 150 -10.50 -14.06 7.10
N MET A 151 -9.70 -13.50 6.19
CA MET A 151 -10.21 -12.55 5.19
C MET A 151 -11.26 -13.22 4.30
N ASP A 152 -12.53 -12.90 4.54
CA ASP A 152 -13.69 -13.35 3.76
C ASP A 152 -13.93 -12.56 2.48
N PHE A 153 -13.02 -11.61 2.17
CA PHE A 153 -13.02 -10.80 0.97
C PHE A 153 -11.86 -11.21 0.05
N PRO A 154 -12.10 -12.05 -0.96
CA PRO A 154 -11.06 -12.54 -1.88
C PRO A 154 -10.29 -11.41 -2.56
N LEU A 155 -10.96 -10.30 -2.89
CA LEU A 155 -10.34 -9.13 -3.53
C LEU A 155 -9.36 -8.43 -2.59
N THR A 156 -9.68 -8.27 -1.31
CA THR A 156 -8.75 -7.69 -0.33
C THR A 156 -7.57 -8.61 -0.07
N LYS A 157 -7.79 -9.92 0.02
CA LYS A 157 -6.71 -10.90 0.13
C LYS A 157 -5.75 -10.82 -1.05
N GLN A 158 -6.29 -10.78 -2.27
CA GLN A 158 -5.49 -10.61 -3.48
C GLN A 158 -4.76 -9.26 -3.52
N TYR A 159 -5.41 -8.19 -3.06
CA TYR A 159 -4.83 -6.85 -2.94
C TYR A 159 -3.58 -6.88 -2.06
N VAL A 160 -3.71 -7.34 -0.83
CA VAL A 160 -2.60 -7.44 0.13
C VAL A 160 -1.47 -8.31 -0.43
N THR A 161 -1.78 -9.52 -0.90
CA THR A 161 -0.78 -10.46 -1.41
C THR A 161 -0.01 -9.91 -2.61
N SER A 162 -0.69 -9.25 -3.56
CA SER A 162 -0.04 -8.69 -4.74
C SER A 162 0.86 -7.49 -4.42
N ILE A 163 0.47 -6.65 -3.46
CA ILE A 163 1.29 -5.52 -3.02
C ILE A 163 2.53 -6.02 -2.29
N LEU A 164 2.39 -6.98 -1.37
CA LEU A 164 3.53 -7.54 -0.64
C LEU A 164 4.55 -8.19 -1.58
N ALA A 165 4.08 -8.92 -2.61
CA ALA A 165 4.96 -9.50 -3.61
C ALA A 165 5.69 -8.41 -4.41
N ARG A 166 4.99 -7.34 -4.81
CA ARG A 166 5.58 -6.21 -5.55
C ARG A 166 6.53 -5.40 -4.68
N TYR A 167 6.18 -5.15 -3.43
CA TYR A 167 7.03 -4.47 -2.45
C TYR A 167 8.35 -5.21 -2.25
N ARG A 168 8.31 -6.53 -2.05
CA ARG A 168 9.51 -7.37 -1.94
C ARG A 168 10.39 -7.27 -3.19
N HIS A 169 9.78 -7.32 -4.37
CA HIS A 169 10.50 -7.16 -5.64
C HIS A 169 11.24 -5.81 -5.73
N TYR A 170 10.64 -4.71 -5.30
CA TYR A 170 11.29 -3.40 -5.27
C TYR A 170 12.44 -3.33 -4.27
N LEU A 171 12.27 -3.93 -3.08
CA LEU A 171 13.35 -4.03 -2.08
C LEU A 171 14.56 -4.84 -2.59
N GLU A 172 14.31 -5.98 -3.22
CA GLU A 172 15.36 -6.84 -3.79
C GLU A 172 16.17 -6.13 -4.87
N ARG A 173 15.53 -5.22 -5.61
CA ARG A 173 16.19 -4.39 -6.63
C ARG A 173 16.89 -3.16 -6.07
N GLY A 174 16.67 -2.82 -4.81
CA GLY A 174 17.19 -1.59 -4.22
C GLY A 174 16.64 -0.33 -4.88
N GLU A 175 15.34 -0.32 -5.22
CA GLU A 175 14.69 0.70 -6.05
C GLU A 175 14.89 2.14 -5.54
N PHE A 176 14.96 2.33 -4.21
CA PHE A 176 15.23 3.61 -3.56
C PHE A 176 16.55 3.61 -2.77
N GLY A 177 17.49 2.75 -3.12
CA GLY A 177 18.77 2.60 -2.41
C GLY A 177 18.65 1.82 -1.09
N GLU A 178 17.52 1.20 -0.83
CA GLU A 178 17.27 0.43 0.38
C GLU A 178 17.89 -0.96 0.27
N LYS A 179 18.50 -1.43 1.37
CA LYS A 179 18.89 -2.83 1.48
C LYS A 179 17.75 -3.63 2.11
N PRO A 180 17.49 -4.86 1.66
CA PRO A 180 16.53 -5.74 2.33
C PRO A 180 16.90 -5.88 3.80
N SER A 181 15.96 -5.55 4.71
CA SER A 181 16.14 -5.84 6.13
C SER A 181 16.03 -7.36 6.36
N ALA A 182 16.77 -7.89 7.35
CA ALA A 182 16.71 -9.31 7.69
C ALA A 182 15.29 -9.81 8.04
N ALA A 183 14.39 -8.92 8.44
CA ALA A 183 12.99 -9.23 8.70
C ALA A 183 12.15 -9.47 7.43
N THR A 184 12.63 -9.06 6.25
CA THR A 184 11.96 -9.28 4.96
C THR A 184 12.38 -10.58 4.27
N ALA A 185 13.37 -11.29 4.81
CA ALA A 185 13.85 -12.58 4.33
C ALA A 185 12.96 -13.72 4.85
N VAL A 186 11.66 -13.72 4.51
CA VAL A 186 10.80 -14.87 4.74
C VAL A 186 11.07 -15.92 3.68
N ALA A 187 11.55 -17.06 4.15
CA ALA A 187 11.78 -18.37 3.52
C ALA A 187 11.30 -18.51 2.07
N THR A 188 12.26 -18.68 1.18
CA THR A 188 12.07 -19.35 -0.10
C THR A 188 11.59 -20.78 0.19
N PRO A 189 10.48 -21.27 -0.35
CA PRO A 189 10.14 -22.67 -0.22
C PRO A 189 11.21 -23.49 -0.91
N GLN A 190 11.90 -24.34 -0.13
CA GLN A 190 12.75 -25.38 -0.70
C GLN A 190 11.89 -26.25 -1.61
N LYS A 191 12.32 -26.39 -2.85
CA LYS A 191 11.84 -27.41 -3.77
C LYS A 191 12.41 -28.75 -3.29
N ASP A 192 11.56 -29.62 -2.82
CA ASP A 192 11.76 -31.07 -2.92
C ASP A 192 11.25 -31.55 -4.27
#